data_1b66094137d4cb7af6b54fa443188d4d
#
_entry.id   1b66094137d4cb7af6b54fa443188d4d
#
_cell.length_a   1.000
_cell.length_b   1.000
_cell.length_c   1.000
_cell.angle_alpha   90.00
_cell.angle_beta   90.00
_cell.angle_gamma   90.00
#
_symmetry.space_group_name_H-M   'P 1'
#
loop_
_entity.id
_entity.type
_entity.pdbx_description
1 polymer ?
#
loop_
_entity_poly.entity_id
_entity_poly.type
_entity_poly.pdbx_seq_one_letter_code
_entity_poly.pdbx_strand_id
1 'polypeptide(L)'
;MIYVECKADKSLVHVIADIRPYEIEHCPGKNEVLKKLLKDKKSIGIIDEDPNASSPPELKKFKSRKSKLSLKFYYEESNNNLLIIICPNLENWIIEASIEGKINLNSYDLPSNPVDFHNIINLNITKFQNLLHGLLKKENERLLTLRECIENYIRNGNCPHLR
;
A
#
# COMPACT_ATOMS: atom_id res chain seq x y z
N MET A 1 -10.68 -6.88 -7.44
CA MET A 1 -10.92 -5.82 -6.44
C MET A 1 -9.65 -5.58 -5.64
N ILE A 2 -9.43 -4.36 -5.17
CA ILE A 2 -8.33 -4.03 -4.25
C ILE A 2 -8.93 -3.56 -2.94
N TYR A 3 -8.52 -4.15 -1.82
CA TYR A 3 -9.00 -3.83 -0.47
C TYR A 3 -7.90 -3.12 0.30
N VAL A 4 -8.19 -1.99 0.92
CA VAL A 4 -7.23 -1.14 1.64
C VAL A 4 -7.78 -0.69 2.99
N GLU A 5 -6.89 -0.37 3.97
CA GLU A 5 -7.29 -0.03 5.33
C GLU A 5 -7.81 1.41 5.50
N CYS A 6 -7.28 2.34 4.71
CA CYS A 6 -7.57 3.75 4.90
C CYS A 6 -7.73 4.51 3.58
N LYS A 7 -8.18 5.77 3.69
CA LYS A 7 -8.34 6.65 2.52
C LYS A 7 -7.01 7.02 1.87
N ALA A 8 -5.95 7.13 2.66
CA ALA A 8 -4.62 7.41 2.14
C ALA A 8 -4.08 6.23 1.30
N ASP A 9 -4.27 4.98 1.75
CA ASP A 9 -3.93 3.79 0.96
C ASP A 9 -4.72 3.74 -0.35
N LYS A 10 -6.01 4.07 -0.30
CA LYS A 10 -6.85 4.16 -1.50
C LYS A 10 -6.30 5.18 -2.49
N SER A 11 -5.88 6.34 -1.98
CA SER A 11 -5.28 7.39 -2.79
C SER A 11 -3.93 6.97 -3.37
N LEU A 12 -3.09 6.29 -2.57
CA LEU A 12 -1.82 5.73 -3.02
C LEU A 12 -2.02 4.82 -4.24
N VAL A 13 -2.87 3.81 -4.11
CA VAL A 13 -3.14 2.84 -5.19
C VAL A 13 -3.70 3.54 -6.44
N HIS A 14 -4.68 4.43 -6.26
CA HIS A 14 -5.27 5.19 -7.35
C HIS A 14 -4.23 5.97 -8.15
N VAL A 15 -3.37 6.72 -7.45
CA VAL A 15 -2.38 7.60 -8.10
C VAL A 15 -1.24 6.82 -8.74
N ILE A 16 -0.68 5.80 -8.05
CA ILE A 16 0.52 5.13 -8.56
C ILE A 16 0.24 4.14 -9.68
N ALA A 17 -0.93 3.48 -9.67
CA ALA A 17 -1.27 2.43 -10.63
C ALA A 17 -2.44 2.80 -11.56
N ASP A 18 -2.92 4.04 -11.50
CA ASP A 18 -4.04 4.55 -12.32
C ASP A 18 -5.30 3.66 -12.24
N ILE A 19 -5.55 3.11 -11.05
CA ILE A 19 -6.71 2.26 -10.78
C ILE A 19 -7.91 3.14 -10.46
N ARG A 20 -9.05 2.87 -11.09
CA ARG A 20 -10.26 3.65 -10.88
C ARG A 20 -10.76 3.52 -9.43
N PRO A 21 -11.22 4.61 -8.79
CA PRO A 21 -11.59 4.60 -7.37
C PRO A 21 -12.64 3.55 -6.96
N TYR A 22 -13.53 3.13 -7.87
CA TYR A 22 -14.55 2.12 -7.59
C TYR A 22 -14.00 0.67 -7.64
N GLU A 23 -12.78 0.47 -8.11
CA GLU A 23 -12.06 -0.80 -8.07
C GLU A 23 -11.24 -0.96 -6.80
N ILE A 24 -11.21 0.09 -5.94
CA ILE A 24 -10.50 0.12 -4.67
C ILE A 24 -11.50 0.33 -3.55
N GLU A 25 -11.64 -0.67 -2.68
CA GLU A 25 -12.55 -0.61 -1.55
C GLU A 25 -11.78 -0.29 -0.25
N HIS A 26 -12.20 0.78 0.42
CA HIS A 26 -11.74 1.13 1.76
C HIS A 26 -12.48 0.30 2.80
N CYS A 27 -11.73 -0.39 3.65
CA CYS A 27 -12.23 -1.22 4.74
C CYS A 27 -11.85 -0.61 6.09
N PRO A 28 -12.67 -0.76 7.14
CA PRO A 28 -12.34 -0.27 8.46
C PRO A 28 -11.30 -1.18 9.16
N GLY A 29 -10.02 -1.04 8.79
CA GLY A 29 -8.89 -1.74 9.38
C GLY A 29 -8.53 -3.09 8.74
N LYS A 30 -7.33 -3.57 9.08
CA LYS A 30 -6.70 -4.75 8.47
C LYS A 30 -7.50 -6.05 8.60
N ASN A 31 -8.22 -6.23 9.71
CA ASN A 31 -9.04 -7.43 9.90
C ASN A 31 -10.14 -7.53 8.83
N GLU A 32 -10.77 -6.40 8.49
CA GLU A 32 -11.82 -6.38 7.49
C GLU A 32 -11.25 -6.53 6.07
N VAL A 33 -10.08 -5.94 5.79
CA VAL A 33 -9.35 -6.18 4.54
C VAL A 33 -9.11 -7.68 4.34
N LEU A 34 -8.55 -8.36 5.34
CA LEU A 34 -8.24 -9.79 5.25
C LEU A 34 -9.49 -10.66 5.11
N LYS A 35 -10.57 -10.36 5.85
CA LYS A 35 -11.84 -11.09 5.73
C LYS A 35 -12.45 -10.97 4.34
N LYS A 36 -12.47 -9.77 3.76
CA LYS A 36 -12.97 -9.56 2.40
C LYS A 36 -12.09 -10.22 1.37
N LEU A 37 -10.77 -10.07 1.49
CA LEU A 37 -9.81 -10.70 0.61
C LEU A 37 -9.98 -12.22 0.57
N LEU A 38 -10.20 -12.87 1.72
CA LEU A 38 -10.41 -14.33 1.79
C LEU A 38 -11.75 -14.81 1.21
N LYS A 39 -12.74 -13.92 1.07
CA LYS A 39 -14.04 -14.24 0.46
C LYS A 39 -14.04 -14.00 -1.04
N ASP A 40 -13.12 -13.19 -1.53
CA ASP A 40 -13.00 -12.84 -2.94
C ASP A 40 -11.92 -13.68 -3.63
N LYS A 41 -11.84 -13.58 -4.94
CA LYS A 41 -10.87 -14.31 -5.77
C LYS A 41 -10.09 -13.36 -6.66
N LYS A 42 -8.81 -13.66 -6.86
CA LYS A 42 -7.90 -12.87 -7.71
C LYS A 42 -7.91 -11.39 -7.32
N SER A 43 -7.86 -11.14 -6.02
CA SER A 43 -7.94 -9.79 -5.44
C SER A 43 -6.66 -9.43 -4.69
N ILE A 44 -6.45 -8.14 -4.46
CA ILE A 44 -5.29 -7.62 -3.75
C ILE A 44 -5.76 -7.00 -2.43
N GLY A 45 -5.07 -7.32 -1.34
CA GLY A 45 -5.16 -6.60 -0.07
C GLY A 45 -3.90 -5.79 0.18
N ILE A 46 -4.04 -4.57 0.70
CA ILE A 46 -2.91 -3.75 1.13
C ILE A 46 -3.19 -3.29 2.56
N ILE A 47 -2.26 -3.60 3.47
CA ILE A 47 -2.37 -3.30 4.89
C ILE A 47 -1.05 -2.79 5.46
N ASP A 48 -1.11 -2.10 6.58
CA ASP A 48 0.07 -1.75 7.37
C ASP A 48 0.52 -2.91 8.26
N GLU A 49 1.82 -3.02 8.50
CA GLU A 49 2.35 -4.02 9.43
C GLU A 49 1.90 -3.75 10.87
N ASP A 50 2.06 -2.50 11.33
CA ASP A 50 1.81 -2.07 12.71
C ASP A 50 2.44 -3.04 13.73
N PRO A 51 3.76 -3.04 13.88
CA PRO A 51 4.47 -4.09 14.63
C PRO A 51 4.07 -4.17 16.12
N ASN A 52 3.45 -3.12 16.64
CA ASN A 52 2.94 -3.08 18.02
C ASN A 52 1.49 -3.56 18.17
N ALA A 53 0.81 -3.84 17.06
CA ALA A 53 -0.54 -4.39 17.06
C ALA A 53 -0.54 -5.91 16.96
N SER A 54 -1.59 -6.56 17.46
CA SER A 54 -1.75 -8.01 17.32
C SER A 54 -1.97 -8.39 15.86
N SER A 55 -1.29 -9.45 15.41
CA SER A 55 -1.51 -10.00 14.07
C SER A 55 -2.91 -10.58 13.92
N PRO A 56 -3.66 -10.23 12.89
CA PRO A 56 -4.94 -10.86 12.61
C PRO A 56 -4.80 -12.37 12.40
N PRO A 57 -5.71 -13.19 12.95
CA PRO A 57 -5.66 -14.64 12.79
C PRO A 57 -5.78 -15.09 11.31
N GLU A 58 -6.47 -14.33 10.48
CA GLU A 58 -6.62 -14.55 9.05
C GLU A 58 -5.29 -14.52 8.28
N LEU A 59 -4.29 -13.80 8.80
CA LEU A 59 -2.96 -13.71 8.18
C LEU A 59 -2.28 -15.08 8.05
N LYS A 60 -2.59 -16.03 8.93
CA LYS A 60 -2.06 -17.39 8.88
C LYS A 60 -2.42 -18.17 7.61
N LYS A 61 -3.44 -17.73 6.88
CA LYS A 61 -3.86 -18.34 5.60
C LYS A 61 -3.00 -17.89 4.42
N PHE A 62 -2.20 -16.85 4.62
CA PHE A 62 -1.32 -16.30 3.61
C PHE A 62 0.11 -16.81 3.82
N LYS A 63 0.74 -17.26 2.76
CA LYS A 63 2.15 -17.68 2.77
C LYS A 63 3.05 -16.49 2.46
N SER A 64 4.00 -16.20 3.35
CA SER A 64 5.04 -15.20 3.09
C SER A 64 5.88 -15.61 1.89
N ARG A 65 6.22 -14.65 1.06
CA ARG A 65 7.10 -14.83 -0.11
C ARG A 65 8.38 -14.00 0.06
N LYS A 66 8.46 -12.87 -0.57
CA LYS A 66 9.63 -11.98 -0.53
C LYS A 66 9.32 -10.68 0.20
N SER A 67 10.38 -9.99 0.59
CA SER A 67 10.33 -8.60 1.05
C SER A 67 11.23 -7.74 0.17
N LYS A 68 10.78 -6.57 -0.20
CA LYS A 68 11.56 -5.59 -0.97
C LYS A 68 11.13 -4.18 -0.59
N LEU A 69 12.08 -3.30 -0.28
CA LEU A 69 11.84 -1.88 0.01
C LEU A 69 10.75 -1.64 1.08
N SER A 70 10.83 -2.39 2.18
CA SER A 70 9.87 -2.38 3.28
C SER A 70 8.44 -2.76 2.85
N LEU A 71 8.29 -3.51 1.77
CA LEU A 71 7.07 -4.20 1.38
C LEU A 71 7.26 -5.70 1.62
N LYS A 72 6.28 -6.34 2.24
CA LYS A 72 6.21 -7.81 2.37
C LYS A 72 5.09 -8.33 1.49
N PHE A 73 5.39 -9.37 0.72
CA PHE A 73 4.43 -9.98 -0.21
C PHE A 73 4.00 -11.34 0.32
N TYR A 74 2.70 -11.55 0.39
CA TYR A 74 2.07 -12.78 0.83
C TYR A 74 1.07 -13.26 -0.21
N TYR A 75 0.85 -14.55 -0.27
CA TYR A 75 -0.03 -15.17 -1.24
C TYR A 75 -0.96 -16.20 -0.59
N GLU A 76 -2.22 -16.16 -0.96
CA GLU A 76 -3.23 -17.14 -0.58
C GLU A 76 -3.62 -17.95 -1.82
N GLU A 77 -3.33 -19.26 -1.80
CA GLU A 77 -3.39 -20.13 -2.98
C GLU A 77 -4.81 -20.52 -3.40
N SER A 78 -5.74 -20.68 -2.43
CA SER A 78 -7.07 -21.20 -2.70
C SER A 78 -7.91 -20.31 -3.61
N ASN A 79 -7.78 -19.00 -3.44
CA ASN A 79 -8.49 -17.98 -4.21
C ASN A 79 -7.59 -17.18 -5.13
N ASN A 80 -6.29 -17.48 -5.15
CA ASN A 80 -5.31 -16.69 -5.87
C ASN A 80 -5.29 -15.22 -5.39
N ASN A 81 -5.19 -14.98 -4.09
CA ASN A 81 -5.17 -13.61 -3.55
C ASN A 81 -3.75 -13.16 -3.19
N LEU A 82 -3.45 -11.90 -3.48
CA LEU A 82 -2.22 -11.24 -3.11
C LEU A 82 -2.46 -10.33 -1.90
N LEU A 83 -1.60 -10.43 -0.89
CA LEU A 83 -1.55 -9.48 0.22
C LEU A 83 -0.20 -8.77 0.22
N ILE A 84 -0.24 -7.45 0.24
CA ILE A 84 0.93 -6.58 0.35
C ILE A 84 0.88 -5.91 1.73
N ILE A 85 1.97 -6.01 2.48
CA ILE A 85 2.09 -5.37 3.80
C ILE A 85 3.14 -4.27 3.70
N ILE A 86 2.75 -3.05 4.03
CA ILE A 86 3.63 -1.88 4.10
C ILE A 86 4.25 -1.81 5.49
N CYS A 87 5.57 -1.74 5.56
CA CYS A 87 6.32 -1.82 6.81
C CYS A 87 7.05 -0.51 7.13
N PRO A 88 6.98 -0.01 8.35
CA PRO A 88 6.09 -0.45 9.43
C PRO A 88 4.65 0.05 9.25
N ASN A 89 4.44 1.11 8.49
CA ASN A 89 3.17 1.72 8.08
C ASN A 89 3.37 2.64 6.88
N LEU A 90 2.26 3.11 6.30
CA LEU A 90 2.26 3.96 5.12
C LEU A 90 3.06 5.26 5.32
N GLU A 91 2.87 5.94 6.46
CA GLU A 91 3.48 7.25 6.71
C GLU A 91 5.00 7.17 6.71
N ASN A 92 5.56 6.23 7.47
CA ASN A 92 7.01 6.00 7.52
C ASN A 92 7.54 5.59 6.13
N TRP A 93 6.82 4.74 5.42
CA TRP A 93 7.22 4.26 4.11
C TRP A 93 7.30 5.40 3.07
N ILE A 94 6.34 6.33 3.09
CA ILE A 94 6.31 7.51 2.20
C ILE A 94 7.36 8.55 2.61
N ILE A 95 7.57 8.76 3.92
CA ILE A 95 8.62 9.67 4.40
C ILE A 95 10.00 9.17 3.96
N GLU A 96 10.27 7.88 4.09
CA GLU A 96 11.52 7.27 3.58
C GLU A 96 11.65 7.40 2.05
N ALA A 97 10.56 7.16 1.31
CA ALA A 97 10.55 7.39 -0.14
C ALA A 97 10.91 8.84 -0.50
N SER A 98 10.43 9.80 0.28
CA SER A 98 10.73 11.21 0.09
C SER A 98 12.19 11.54 0.36
N ILE A 99 12.80 10.94 1.38
CA ILE A 99 14.23 11.08 1.69
C ILE A 99 15.08 10.51 0.54
N GLU A 100 14.79 9.31 0.10
CA GLU A 100 15.48 8.64 -1.01
C GLU A 100 15.36 9.45 -2.32
N GLY A 101 14.19 9.99 -2.60
CA GLY A 101 13.92 10.84 -3.76
C GLY A 101 14.43 12.27 -3.64
N LYS A 102 15.04 12.64 -2.50
CA LYS A 102 15.49 14.00 -2.19
C LYS A 102 14.36 15.04 -2.37
N ILE A 103 13.17 14.68 -1.93
CA ILE A 103 12.00 15.55 -1.91
C ILE A 103 11.89 16.21 -0.54
N ASN A 104 11.75 17.54 -0.55
CA ASN A 104 11.45 18.29 0.65
C ASN A 104 9.92 18.26 0.90
N LEU A 105 9.50 17.59 1.97
CA LEU A 105 8.07 17.48 2.33
C LEU A 105 7.42 18.83 2.59
N ASN A 106 8.17 19.83 3.10
CA ASN A 106 7.65 21.18 3.30
C ASN A 106 7.18 21.84 2.00
N SER A 107 7.77 21.47 0.85
CA SER A 107 7.32 21.97 -0.46
C SER A 107 5.93 21.48 -0.86
N TYR A 108 5.40 20.48 -0.14
CA TYR A 108 4.06 19.92 -0.30
C TYR A 108 3.15 20.25 0.90
N ASP A 109 3.57 21.16 1.78
CA ASP A 109 2.92 21.49 3.05
C ASP A 109 2.69 20.24 3.94
N LEU A 110 3.65 19.33 3.95
CA LEU A 110 3.63 18.09 4.71
C LEU A 110 4.76 18.05 5.73
N PRO A 111 4.49 17.60 6.97
CA PRO A 111 5.50 17.45 8.01
C PRO A 111 6.34 16.18 7.79
N SER A 112 7.52 16.13 8.42
CA SER A 112 8.38 14.94 8.43
C SER A 112 8.13 14.00 9.61
N ASN A 113 7.36 14.43 10.61
CA ASN A 113 6.95 13.58 11.72
C ASN A 113 5.80 12.65 11.28
N PRO A 114 5.90 11.31 11.47
CA PRO A 114 4.90 10.38 10.98
C PRO A 114 3.49 10.60 11.56
N VAL A 115 3.37 10.98 12.83
CA VAL A 115 2.07 11.23 13.49
C VAL A 115 1.38 12.45 12.88
N ASP A 116 2.13 13.55 12.75
CA ASP A 116 1.61 14.78 12.15
C ASP A 116 1.30 14.57 10.66
N PHE A 117 2.15 13.81 9.95
CA PHE A 117 1.95 13.43 8.55
C PHE A 117 0.63 12.66 8.39
N HIS A 118 0.39 11.64 9.22
CA HIS A 118 -0.87 10.89 9.25
C HIS A 118 -2.08 11.81 9.38
N ASN A 119 -2.06 12.71 10.37
CA ASN A 119 -3.17 13.62 10.60
C ASN A 119 -3.45 14.52 9.39
N ILE A 120 -2.40 15.06 8.78
CA ILE A 120 -2.56 16.00 7.66
C ILE A 120 -3.04 15.29 6.40
N ILE A 121 -2.51 14.13 6.04
CA ILE A 121 -2.93 13.43 4.82
C ILE A 121 -4.37 12.93 4.90
N ASN A 122 -4.86 12.59 6.09
CA ASN A 122 -6.26 12.21 6.31
C ASN A 122 -7.22 13.40 6.26
N LEU A 123 -6.76 14.60 6.62
CA LEU A 123 -7.55 15.85 6.53
C LEU A 123 -7.49 16.46 5.13
N ASN A 124 -6.38 16.31 4.42
CA ASN A 124 -6.16 16.92 3.11
C ASN A 124 -5.46 15.92 2.15
N ILE A 125 -6.25 15.08 1.54
CA ILE A 125 -5.75 14.04 0.64
C ILE A 125 -5.06 14.62 -0.61
N THR A 126 -5.41 15.83 -1.02
CA THR A 126 -4.81 16.49 -2.20
C THR A 126 -3.32 16.75 -2.00
N LYS A 127 -2.90 17.15 -0.80
CA LYS A 127 -1.47 17.32 -0.48
C LYS A 127 -0.71 16.01 -0.64
N PHE A 128 -1.29 14.91 -0.19
CA PHE A 128 -0.73 13.58 -0.33
C PHE A 128 -0.62 13.16 -1.80
N GLN A 129 -1.67 13.37 -2.60
CA GLN A 129 -1.66 13.08 -4.03
C GLN A 129 -0.58 13.87 -4.77
N ASN A 130 -0.41 15.15 -4.44
CA ASN A 130 0.65 16.00 -5.02
C ASN A 130 2.04 15.44 -4.71
N LEU A 131 2.28 14.99 -3.48
CA LEU A 131 3.53 14.33 -3.10
C LEU A 131 3.75 13.04 -3.90
N LEU A 132 2.74 12.20 -4.04
CA LEU A 132 2.83 10.96 -4.81
C LEU A 132 3.20 11.23 -6.28
N HIS A 133 2.60 12.23 -6.91
CA HIS A 133 2.97 12.65 -8.26
C HIS A 133 4.43 13.15 -8.33
N GLY A 134 4.88 13.88 -7.31
CA GLY A 134 6.28 14.31 -7.20
C GLY A 134 7.26 13.14 -7.11
N LEU A 135 6.93 12.12 -6.29
CA LEU A 135 7.72 10.91 -6.16
C LEU A 135 7.75 10.09 -7.46
N LEU A 136 6.62 9.99 -8.16
CA LEU A 136 6.55 9.31 -9.46
C LEU A 136 7.41 10.02 -10.52
N LYS A 137 7.43 11.34 -10.56
CA LYS A 137 8.30 12.11 -11.45
C LYS A 137 9.79 11.87 -11.18
N LYS A 138 10.14 11.56 -9.94
CA LYS A 138 11.51 11.18 -9.53
C LYS A 138 11.80 9.70 -9.76
N GLU A 139 10.88 8.96 -10.35
CA GLU A 139 10.99 7.51 -10.56
C GLU A 139 11.37 6.75 -9.27
N ASN A 140 10.72 7.15 -8.16
CA ASN A 140 11.01 6.55 -6.85
C ASN A 140 10.81 5.04 -6.86
N GLU A 141 11.86 4.30 -6.52
CA GLU A 141 11.88 2.84 -6.62
C GLU A 141 10.82 2.15 -5.75
N ARG A 142 10.49 2.71 -4.58
CA ARG A 142 9.45 2.16 -3.69
C ARG A 142 8.09 2.19 -4.37
N LEU A 143 7.72 3.35 -4.92
CA LEU A 143 6.44 3.51 -5.61
C LEU A 143 6.38 2.67 -6.88
N LEU A 144 7.46 2.63 -7.65
CA LEU A 144 7.54 1.82 -8.87
C LEU A 144 7.43 0.32 -8.57
N THR A 145 8.07 -0.16 -7.50
CA THR A 145 7.98 -1.57 -7.06
C THR A 145 6.55 -1.95 -6.68
N LEU A 146 5.86 -1.10 -5.92
CA LEU A 146 4.47 -1.34 -5.54
C LEU A 146 3.55 -1.31 -6.77
N ARG A 147 3.71 -0.32 -7.64
CA ARG A 147 2.98 -0.21 -8.91
C ARG A 147 3.15 -1.45 -9.78
N GLU A 148 4.40 -1.85 -10.02
CA GLU A 148 4.72 -3.03 -10.83
C GLU A 148 4.05 -4.29 -10.30
N CYS A 149 4.06 -4.49 -8.98
CA CYS A 149 3.41 -5.64 -8.37
C CYS A 149 1.90 -5.61 -8.59
N ILE A 150 1.24 -4.48 -8.36
CA ILE A 150 -0.21 -4.32 -8.54
C ILE A 150 -0.59 -4.55 -10.01
N GLU A 151 0.06 -3.86 -10.94
CA GLU A 151 -0.26 -3.94 -12.39
C GLU A 151 -0.05 -5.35 -12.95
N ASN A 152 1.09 -5.99 -12.62
CA ASN A 152 1.35 -7.36 -13.08
C ASN A 152 0.36 -8.36 -12.49
N TYR A 153 -0.01 -8.17 -11.22
CA TYR A 153 -0.99 -9.05 -10.61
C TYR A 153 -2.38 -8.91 -11.25
N ILE A 154 -2.84 -7.70 -11.51
CA ILE A 154 -4.12 -7.45 -12.19
C ILE A 154 -4.11 -8.05 -13.61
N ARG A 155 -3.02 -7.87 -14.34
CA ARG A 155 -2.89 -8.31 -15.73
C ARG A 155 -2.72 -9.82 -15.86
N ASN A 156 -1.87 -10.42 -15.03
CA ASN A 156 -1.36 -11.79 -15.21
C ASN A 156 -1.67 -12.71 -14.02
N GLY A 157 -2.28 -12.22 -12.95
CA GLY A 157 -2.48 -12.97 -11.71
C GLY A 157 -1.17 -13.31 -10.97
N ASN A 158 -0.09 -12.55 -11.23
CA ASN A 158 1.23 -12.82 -10.67
C ASN A 158 1.97 -11.51 -10.37
N CYS A 159 2.52 -11.41 -9.17
CA CYS A 159 3.44 -10.32 -8.81
C CYS A 159 4.89 -10.82 -8.98
N PRO A 160 5.80 -10.05 -9.61
CA PRO A 160 7.19 -10.44 -9.80
C PRO A 160 7.92 -10.81 -8.51
N HIS A 161 7.45 -10.29 -7.38
CA HIS A 161 8.02 -10.50 -6.06
C HIS A 161 7.45 -11.72 -5.31
N LEU A 162 6.58 -12.52 -5.92
CA LEU A 162 6.04 -13.77 -5.36
C LEU A 162 6.91 -15.01 -5.65
N ARG A 163 7.88 -14.87 -6.52
CA ARG A 163 8.79 -15.97 -6.92
C ARG A 163 10.09 -15.94 -6.15
#